data_9ad2fc5a213e806196801c8a8da36373
#
_entry.id   9ad2fc5a213e806196801c8a8da36373
#
_cell.length_a   1.000
_cell.length_b   1.000
_cell.length_c   1.000
_cell.angle_alpha   90.00
_cell.angle_beta   90.00
_cell.angle_gamma   90.00
#
_symmetry.space_group_name_H-M   'P 1'
#
loop_
_entity.id
_entity.type
_entity.pdbx_description
1 polymer ?
#
loop_
_entity_poly.entity_id
_entity_poly.type
_entity_poly.pdbx_seq_one_letter_code
_entity_poly.pdbx_strand_id
1 'polypeptide(L)'
;MRIAYSGPGQGTSLHRASALKRLGHEVTIIDPWEWLGRSKWVSRWAWHTGGLGFEMRINRPLLTAVFAARPALIFVNQGEFLGPVLLRRLGSLNVPIVNYTNDNPFAGRDGMRFRLYRDALPRYSLLAIAREESLALAKRLGARDAMRVWYTADEKAHRPRLIDPEVQEHYASEVSFIGTWMPERGPFMVELIRRGVSLSIWGDRWQKAPEWQLIAPHWRGPGIYDDDRYAAAILSARICLGLLSKGNRDLHTSRSIEIPALGGLLCAERTSEHLVLYEEGREAVFWKDAQECAAVCKHLLEDEPLRQSIARSGHERALRNNHFNEPMLAAVIERAMHGYGALR
;
A
#
# COMPACT_ATOMS: atom_id res chain seq x y z
N MET A 1 21.68 -13.04 -0.37
CA MET A 1 21.93 -12.90 -1.84
C MET A 1 21.93 -11.45 -2.25
N ARG A 2 22.45 -11.11 -3.43
CA ARG A 2 22.35 -9.74 -3.99
C ARG A 2 21.02 -9.57 -4.71
N ILE A 3 20.30 -8.48 -4.40
CA ILE A 3 19.00 -8.15 -5.00
C ILE A 3 19.09 -6.74 -5.62
N ALA A 4 18.78 -6.62 -6.90
CA ALA A 4 18.50 -5.33 -7.51
C ALA A 4 17.02 -4.99 -7.28
N TYR A 5 16.76 -3.99 -6.46
CA TYR A 5 15.40 -3.54 -6.12
C TYR A 5 15.06 -2.30 -6.94
N SER A 6 14.20 -2.47 -7.94
CA SER A 6 13.72 -1.35 -8.76
C SER A 6 12.44 -0.77 -8.16
N GLY A 7 12.51 0.44 -7.63
CA GLY A 7 11.38 1.14 -7.03
C GLY A 7 11.78 2.36 -6.23
N PRO A 8 10.81 3.21 -5.80
CA PRO A 8 11.09 4.41 -5.03
C PRO A 8 11.87 4.15 -3.74
N GLY A 9 12.90 4.95 -3.49
CA GLY A 9 13.68 4.92 -2.25
C GLY A 9 12.98 5.60 -1.06
N GLN A 10 11.63 5.57 -0.99
CA GLN A 10 10.85 6.22 0.07
C GLN A 10 9.53 5.48 0.34
N GLY A 11 8.90 5.78 1.49
CA GLY A 11 7.60 5.24 1.91
C GLY A 11 7.58 3.71 1.91
N THR A 12 6.44 3.11 1.64
CA THR A 12 6.25 1.64 1.68
C THR A 12 7.17 0.85 0.74
N SER A 13 7.70 1.49 -0.31
CA SER A 13 8.72 0.88 -1.17
C SER A 13 10.06 0.73 -0.43
N LEU A 14 10.47 1.77 0.31
CA LEU A 14 11.68 1.72 1.13
C LEU A 14 11.52 0.71 2.28
N HIS A 15 10.33 0.60 2.87
CA HIS A 15 10.05 -0.42 3.89
C HIS A 15 10.32 -1.83 3.35
N ARG A 16 9.84 -2.17 2.15
CA ARG A 16 10.11 -3.48 1.52
C ARG A 16 11.58 -3.70 1.22
N ALA A 17 12.26 -2.68 0.68
CA ALA A 17 13.70 -2.78 0.44
C ALA A 17 14.49 -2.98 1.75
N SER A 18 14.06 -2.31 2.84
CA SER A 18 14.65 -2.46 4.17
C SER A 18 14.35 -3.82 4.79
N ALA A 19 13.14 -4.36 4.59
CA ALA A 19 12.78 -5.71 5.03
C ALA A 19 13.64 -6.78 4.32
N LEU A 20 13.91 -6.62 3.03
CA LEU A 20 14.86 -7.50 2.31
C LEU A 20 16.27 -7.46 2.92
N LYS A 21 16.74 -6.26 3.36
CA LYS A 21 18.02 -6.14 4.07
C LYS A 21 17.98 -6.84 5.43
N ARG A 22 16.88 -6.73 6.19
CA ARG A 22 16.69 -7.43 7.48
C ARG A 22 16.65 -8.95 7.32
N LEU A 23 16.17 -9.44 6.17
CA LEU A 23 16.24 -10.87 5.79
C LEU A 23 17.67 -11.33 5.39
N GLY A 24 18.68 -10.48 5.53
CA GLY A 24 20.07 -10.81 5.24
C GLY A 24 20.47 -10.72 3.77
N HIS A 25 19.71 -9.98 2.95
CA HIS A 25 20.04 -9.74 1.55
C HIS A 25 20.83 -8.44 1.38
N GLU A 26 21.74 -8.42 0.42
CA GLU A 26 22.41 -7.23 -0.07
C GLU A 26 21.51 -6.56 -1.12
N VAL A 27 20.95 -5.39 -0.81
CA VAL A 27 19.93 -4.74 -1.65
C VAL A 27 20.46 -3.44 -2.23
N THR A 28 20.53 -3.39 -3.56
CA THR A 28 20.80 -2.17 -4.33
C THR A 28 19.47 -1.57 -4.78
N ILE A 29 19.11 -0.39 -4.24
CA ILE A 29 17.89 0.33 -4.64
C ILE A 29 18.19 1.11 -5.91
N ILE A 30 17.33 0.97 -6.91
CA ILE A 30 17.40 1.63 -8.21
C ILE A 30 16.04 2.30 -8.45
N ASP A 31 15.98 3.62 -8.33
CA ASP A 31 14.74 4.38 -8.47
C ASP A 31 14.59 4.95 -9.89
N PRO A 32 13.68 4.43 -10.72
CA PRO A 32 13.46 4.96 -12.07
C PRO A 32 13.05 6.44 -12.13
N TRP A 33 12.47 6.97 -11.04
CA TRP A 33 12.07 8.36 -10.96
C TRP A 33 13.25 9.34 -10.88
N GLU A 34 14.43 8.89 -10.50
CA GLU A 34 15.63 9.73 -10.49
C GLU A 34 15.98 10.24 -11.89
N TRP A 35 15.69 9.43 -12.93
CA TRP A 35 15.98 9.80 -14.32
C TRP A 35 14.83 10.54 -15.02
N LEU A 36 13.60 10.40 -14.52
CA LEU A 36 12.42 11.09 -15.06
C LEU A 36 12.15 12.42 -14.38
N GLY A 37 12.55 12.55 -13.12
CA GLY A 37 12.14 13.63 -12.23
C GLY A 37 10.70 13.44 -11.71
N ARG A 38 10.49 13.84 -10.45
CA ARG A 38 9.19 13.74 -9.76
C ARG A 38 8.37 15.01 -10.01
N SER A 39 7.81 15.14 -11.22
CA SER A 39 6.99 16.30 -11.57
C SER A 39 5.54 15.91 -11.88
N LYS A 40 4.62 16.86 -11.70
CA LYS A 40 3.20 16.69 -12.08
C LYS A 40 3.06 16.43 -13.59
N TRP A 41 3.94 16.98 -14.41
CA TRP A 41 3.95 16.80 -15.87
C TRP A 41 4.33 15.36 -16.25
N VAL A 42 5.36 14.81 -15.64
CA VAL A 42 5.78 13.40 -15.84
C VAL A 42 4.64 12.45 -15.45
N SER A 43 4.01 12.67 -14.30
CA SER A 43 2.88 11.87 -13.86
C SER A 43 1.68 11.96 -14.80
N ARG A 44 1.37 13.17 -15.31
CA ARG A 44 0.28 13.39 -16.27
C ARG A 44 0.58 12.73 -17.62
N TRP A 45 1.82 12.83 -18.10
CA TRP A 45 2.25 12.16 -19.32
C TRP A 45 2.13 10.63 -19.21
N ALA A 46 2.61 10.06 -18.10
CA ALA A 46 2.45 8.63 -17.83
C ALA A 46 0.98 8.19 -17.83
N TRP A 47 0.11 8.99 -17.20
CA TRP A 47 -1.32 8.74 -17.17
C TRP A 47 -1.96 8.66 -18.57
N HIS A 48 -1.64 9.62 -19.45
CA HIS A 48 -2.27 9.71 -20.76
C HIS A 48 -1.64 8.80 -21.82
N THR A 49 -0.34 8.53 -21.73
CA THR A 49 0.41 7.85 -22.80
C THR A 49 0.97 6.49 -22.37
N GLY A 50 0.86 6.13 -21.10
CA GLY A 50 1.54 4.95 -20.54
C GLY A 50 3.07 5.10 -20.54
N GLY A 51 3.56 6.34 -20.43
CA GLY A 51 5.01 6.61 -20.39
C GLY A 51 5.69 6.53 -21.77
N LEU A 52 4.98 6.83 -22.85
CA LEU A 52 5.55 6.87 -24.21
C LEU A 52 6.82 7.74 -24.22
N GLY A 53 7.92 7.18 -24.72
CA GLY A 53 9.23 7.83 -24.78
C GLY A 53 10.05 7.77 -23.46
N PHE A 54 9.47 7.40 -22.31
CA PHE A 54 10.22 7.25 -21.08
C PHE A 54 11.27 6.13 -21.14
N GLU A 55 10.99 5.08 -21.93
CA GLU A 55 11.92 3.97 -22.14
C GLU A 55 13.29 4.43 -22.64
N MET A 56 13.36 5.48 -23.46
CA MET A 56 14.63 6.04 -23.94
C MET A 56 15.48 6.64 -22.82
N ARG A 57 14.84 7.18 -21.78
CA ARG A 57 15.53 7.79 -20.62
C ARG A 57 15.87 6.77 -19.55
N ILE A 58 15.02 5.76 -19.35
CA ILE A 58 15.11 4.81 -18.24
C ILE A 58 15.92 3.56 -18.63
N ASN A 59 15.74 2.99 -19.81
CA ASN A 59 16.25 1.67 -20.13
C ASN A 59 17.77 1.58 -19.99
N ARG A 60 18.53 2.53 -20.53
CA ARG A 60 19.99 2.48 -20.48
C ARG A 60 20.54 2.62 -19.07
N PRO A 61 20.21 3.67 -18.30
CA PRO A 61 20.75 3.83 -16.96
C PRO A 61 20.28 2.72 -15.99
N LEU A 62 19.03 2.25 -16.10
CA LEU A 62 18.53 1.15 -15.28
C LEU A 62 19.28 -0.15 -15.58
N LEU A 63 19.47 -0.49 -16.85
CA LEU A 63 20.28 -1.66 -17.24
C LEU A 63 21.70 -1.55 -16.66
N THR A 64 22.36 -0.40 -16.83
CA THR A 64 23.72 -0.19 -16.31
C THR A 64 23.75 -0.43 -14.79
N ALA A 65 22.81 0.15 -14.04
CA ALA A 65 22.75 0.00 -12.58
C ALA A 65 22.48 -1.46 -12.16
N VAL A 66 21.54 -2.15 -12.82
CA VAL A 66 21.24 -3.57 -12.52
C VAL A 66 22.43 -4.47 -12.85
N PHE A 67 23.06 -4.28 -14.01
CA PHE A 67 24.24 -5.08 -14.38
C PHE A 67 25.42 -4.85 -13.43
N ALA A 68 25.64 -3.61 -12.98
CA ALA A 68 26.67 -3.27 -11.99
C ALA A 68 26.42 -3.95 -10.64
N ALA A 69 25.16 -4.08 -10.22
CA ALA A 69 24.76 -4.75 -8.98
C ALA A 69 24.99 -6.27 -9.01
N ARG A 70 25.13 -6.89 -10.18
CA ARG A 70 25.29 -8.35 -10.35
C ARG A 70 24.31 -9.15 -9.49
N PRO A 71 23.00 -8.92 -9.63
CA PRO A 71 22.00 -9.50 -8.73
C PRO A 71 21.83 -11.00 -8.97
N ALA A 72 21.43 -11.73 -7.92
CA ALA A 72 20.87 -13.08 -8.01
C ALA A 72 19.34 -13.07 -8.19
N LEU A 73 18.68 -11.91 -7.94
CA LEU A 73 17.27 -11.69 -8.14
C LEU A 73 17.03 -10.20 -8.43
N ILE A 74 16.09 -9.91 -9.33
CA ILE A 74 15.60 -8.56 -9.60
C ILE A 74 14.20 -8.45 -9.02
N PHE A 75 14.01 -7.53 -8.07
CA PHE A 75 12.71 -7.24 -7.45
C PHE A 75 12.19 -5.89 -7.96
N VAL A 76 11.05 -5.91 -8.62
CA VAL A 76 10.41 -4.72 -9.20
C VAL A 76 9.20 -4.33 -8.35
N ASN A 77 9.27 -3.20 -7.70
CA ASN A 77 8.16 -2.60 -6.96
C ASN A 77 7.41 -1.62 -7.88
N GLN A 78 6.12 -1.84 -8.10
CA GLN A 78 5.25 -1.18 -9.07
C GLN A 78 5.55 -1.60 -10.52
N GLY A 79 6.51 -1.01 -11.20
CA GLY A 79 6.94 -1.44 -12.53
C GLY A 79 6.25 -0.71 -13.70
N GLU A 80 5.56 0.40 -13.47
CA GLU A 80 4.84 1.16 -14.49
C GLU A 80 5.69 1.63 -15.66
N PHE A 81 7.01 1.78 -15.46
CA PHE A 81 7.95 2.24 -16.50
C PHE A 81 8.81 1.13 -17.10
N LEU A 82 8.63 -0.11 -16.65
CA LEU A 82 9.45 -1.24 -17.10
C LEU A 82 8.72 -2.01 -18.20
N GLY A 83 9.01 -1.64 -19.45
CA GLY A 83 8.40 -2.25 -20.63
C GLY A 83 9.06 -3.58 -21.05
N PRO A 84 8.45 -4.28 -22.04
CA PRO A 84 8.89 -5.61 -22.46
C PRO A 84 10.30 -5.64 -23.05
N VAL A 85 10.76 -4.55 -23.67
CA VAL A 85 12.13 -4.44 -24.22
C VAL A 85 13.17 -4.45 -23.12
N LEU A 86 12.92 -3.67 -22.04
CA LEU A 86 13.81 -3.61 -20.88
C LEU A 86 13.88 -4.96 -20.17
N LEU A 87 12.72 -5.57 -19.87
CA LEU A 87 12.67 -6.85 -19.15
C LEU A 87 13.30 -7.99 -19.97
N ARG A 88 13.20 -7.96 -21.30
CA ARG A 88 13.92 -8.92 -22.17
C ARG A 88 15.43 -8.80 -21.99
N ARG A 89 15.96 -7.56 -21.96
CA ARG A 89 17.40 -7.33 -21.75
C ARG A 89 17.84 -7.73 -20.35
N LEU A 90 17.04 -7.44 -19.31
CA LEU A 90 17.30 -7.90 -17.96
C LEU A 90 17.30 -9.44 -17.87
N GLY A 91 16.45 -10.11 -18.65
CA GLY A 91 16.40 -11.56 -18.75
C GLY A 91 17.70 -12.22 -19.21
N SER A 92 18.63 -11.48 -19.89
CA SER A 92 19.96 -12.01 -20.26
C SER A 92 20.87 -12.26 -19.04
N LEU A 93 20.54 -11.72 -17.87
CA LEU A 93 21.24 -12.02 -16.62
C LEU A 93 20.93 -13.45 -16.10
N ASN A 94 19.91 -14.11 -16.65
CA ASN A 94 19.50 -15.44 -16.23
C ASN A 94 19.20 -15.54 -14.73
N VAL A 95 18.52 -14.53 -14.18
CA VAL A 95 18.04 -14.46 -12.79
C VAL A 95 16.53 -14.22 -12.77
N PRO A 96 15.80 -14.65 -11.72
CA PRO A 96 14.37 -14.37 -11.61
C PRO A 96 14.09 -12.86 -11.53
N ILE A 97 13.03 -12.44 -12.23
CA ILE A 97 12.49 -11.08 -12.19
C ILE A 97 11.12 -11.15 -11.53
N VAL A 98 11.01 -10.62 -10.32
CA VAL A 98 9.79 -10.62 -9.52
C VAL A 98 9.15 -9.25 -9.56
N ASN A 99 7.83 -9.19 -9.63
CA ASN A 99 7.09 -7.94 -9.48
C ASN A 99 6.15 -7.99 -8.27
N TYR A 100 6.04 -6.87 -7.59
CA TYR A 100 5.00 -6.56 -6.60
C TYR A 100 4.38 -5.20 -6.90
N THR A 101 3.05 -5.13 -6.96
CA THR A 101 2.35 -3.84 -7.15
C THR A 101 1.21 -3.64 -6.16
N ASN A 102 1.16 -2.43 -5.56
CA ASN A 102 0.07 -2.01 -4.66
C ASN A 102 -1.17 -1.57 -5.43
N ASP A 103 -0.99 -0.94 -6.60
CA ASP A 103 -2.10 -0.46 -7.42
C ASP A 103 -2.71 -1.62 -8.22
N ASN A 104 -3.93 -1.41 -8.72
CA ASN A 104 -4.56 -2.36 -9.63
C ASN A 104 -4.28 -1.96 -11.09
N PRO A 105 -3.31 -2.58 -11.77
CA PRO A 105 -2.95 -2.21 -13.14
C PRO A 105 -4.03 -2.58 -14.17
N PHE A 106 -5.09 -3.29 -13.75
CA PHE A 106 -6.16 -3.79 -14.60
C PHE A 106 -7.49 -3.07 -14.39
N ALA A 107 -7.65 -2.27 -13.34
CA ALA A 107 -8.93 -1.61 -13.02
C ALA A 107 -9.29 -0.43 -13.93
N GLY A 108 -8.34 0.07 -14.72
CA GLY A 108 -8.57 1.22 -15.61
C GLY A 108 -8.59 2.59 -14.92
N ARG A 109 -8.59 2.65 -13.58
CA ARG A 109 -8.57 3.90 -12.81
C ARG A 109 -7.42 4.82 -13.20
N ASP A 110 -6.24 4.25 -13.42
CA ASP A 110 -5.00 4.98 -13.66
C ASP A 110 -4.72 5.22 -15.16
N GLY A 111 -5.75 5.18 -16.01
CA GLY A 111 -5.65 5.42 -17.45
C GLY A 111 -4.65 4.48 -18.12
N MET A 112 -3.72 5.05 -18.88
CA MET A 112 -2.69 4.29 -19.59
C MET A 112 -1.43 4.01 -18.75
N ARG A 113 -1.33 4.53 -17.50
CA ARG A 113 -0.13 4.47 -16.65
C ARG A 113 0.53 3.08 -16.62
N PHE A 114 -0.25 2.02 -16.56
CA PHE A 114 0.24 0.65 -16.47
C PHE A 114 0.34 -0.07 -17.83
N ARG A 115 0.32 0.64 -18.96
CA ARG A 115 0.43 0.01 -20.28
C ARG A 115 1.71 -0.81 -20.42
N LEU A 116 2.87 -0.20 -20.18
CA LEU A 116 4.17 -0.88 -20.28
C LEU A 116 4.25 -2.09 -19.35
N TYR A 117 3.74 -1.97 -18.13
CA TYR A 117 3.64 -3.08 -17.18
C TYR A 117 2.81 -4.23 -17.75
N ARG A 118 1.59 -3.96 -18.26
CA ARG A 118 0.72 -5.00 -18.83
C ARG A 118 1.37 -5.70 -20.03
N ASP A 119 2.01 -4.94 -20.92
CA ASP A 119 2.73 -5.49 -22.06
C ASP A 119 3.93 -6.36 -21.66
N ALA A 120 4.46 -6.13 -20.46
CA ALA A 120 5.63 -6.82 -19.93
C ALA A 120 5.31 -8.04 -19.05
N LEU A 121 4.03 -8.31 -18.73
CA LEU A 121 3.62 -9.41 -17.84
C LEU A 121 4.30 -10.76 -18.15
N PRO A 122 4.37 -11.22 -19.42
CA PRO A 122 5.01 -12.50 -19.75
C PRO A 122 6.52 -12.55 -19.52
N ARG A 123 7.14 -11.43 -19.13
CA ARG A 123 8.60 -11.33 -18.89
C ARG A 123 8.96 -11.44 -17.42
N TYR A 124 8.02 -11.27 -16.52
CA TYR A 124 8.24 -11.52 -15.09
C TYR A 124 8.26 -13.03 -14.82
N SER A 125 9.16 -13.45 -13.94
CA SER A 125 9.21 -14.83 -13.44
C SER A 125 8.06 -15.11 -12.48
N LEU A 126 7.73 -14.12 -11.63
CA LEU A 126 6.65 -14.20 -10.65
C LEU A 126 6.01 -12.83 -10.43
N LEU A 127 4.70 -12.80 -10.34
CA LEU A 127 3.92 -11.64 -9.93
C LEU A 127 3.34 -11.88 -8.53
N ALA A 128 3.68 -11.02 -7.56
CA ALA A 128 3.05 -10.98 -6.24
C ALA A 128 1.89 -9.98 -6.30
N ILE A 129 0.66 -10.47 -6.24
CA ILE A 129 -0.56 -9.71 -6.51
C ILE A 129 -1.44 -9.65 -5.27
N ALA A 130 -1.83 -8.42 -4.89
CA ALA A 130 -2.64 -8.19 -3.70
C ALA A 130 -4.14 -8.45 -3.86
N ARG A 131 -4.65 -8.67 -5.07
CA ARG A 131 -6.10 -8.83 -5.35
C ARG A 131 -6.38 -10.13 -6.08
N GLU A 132 -7.33 -10.91 -5.59
CA GLU A 132 -7.69 -12.21 -6.17
C GLU A 132 -8.17 -12.08 -7.62
N GLU A 133 -9.03 -11.10 -7.92
CA GLU A 133 -9.50 -10.87 -9.30
C GLU A 133 -8.36 -10.58 -10.27
N SER A 134 -7.33 -9.86 -9.80
CA SER A 134 -6.16 -9.49 -10.61
C SER A 134 -5.26 -10.68 -10.90
N LEU A 135 -5.25 -11.70 -10.02
CA LEU A 135 -4.48 -12.94 -10.21
C LEU A 135 -4.96 -13.70 -11.45
N ALA A 136 -6.27 -13.94 -11.54
CA ALA A 136 -6.88 -14.62 -12.68
C ALA A 136 -6.67 -13.84 -13.99
N LEU A 137 -6.76 -12.50 -13.92
CA LEU A 137 -6.58 -11.63 -15.07
C LEU A 137 -5.12 -11.60 -15.55
N ALA A 138 -4.15 -11.53 -14.64
CA ALA A 138 -2.73 -11.59 -14.97
C ALA A 138 -2.37 -12.89 -15.70
N LYS A 139 -2.88 -14.03 -15.24
CA LYS A 139 -2.70 -15.34 -15.91
C LYS A 139 -3.26 -15.33 -17.34
N ARG A 140 -4.48 -14.81 -17.54
CA ARG A 140 -5.08 -14.68 -18.88
C ARG A 140 -4.27 -13.78 -19.82
N LEU A 141 -3.58 -12.77 -19.27
CA LEU A 141 -2.72 -11.86 -20.02
C LEU A 141 -1.28 -12.39 -20.19
N GLY A 142 -1.01 -13.65 -19.88
CA GLY A 142 0.23 -14.34 -20.15
C GLY A 142 1.28 -14.26 -19.06
N ALA A 143 0.91 -13.94 -17.82
CA ALA A 143 1.82 -14.05 -16.68
C ALA A 143 2.29 -15.51 -16.53
N ARG A 144 3.60 -15.73 -16.39
CA ARG A 144 4.20 -17.08 -16.24
C ARG A 144 3.80 -17.74 -14.93
N ASP A 145 3.95 -16.98 -13.84
CA ASP A 145 3.52 -17.39 -12.52
C ASP A 145 3.01 -16.17 -11.75
N ALA A 146 2.02 -16.39 -10.88
CA ALA A 146 1.46 -15.36 -10.03
C ALA A 146 0.97 -15.96 -8.72
N MET A 147 1.24 -15.27 -7.60
CA MET A 147 0.79 -15.65 -6.28
C MET A 147 -0.01 -14.53 -5.61
N ARG A 148 -1.02 -14.92 -4.83
CA ARG A 148 -1.75 -14.02 -3.97
C ARG A 148 -0.88 -13.63 -2.78
N VAL A 149 -0.84 -12.34 -2.49
CA VAL A 149 -0.23 -11.80 -1.26
C VAL A 149 -1.21 -10.84 -0.60
N TRP A 150 -1.13 -10.69 0.73
CA TRP A 150 -1.85 -9.64 1.44
C TRP A 150 -1.08 -8.33 1.38
N TYR A 151 -1.75 -7.19 1.57
CA TYR A 151 -1.05 -5.98 1.97
C TYR A 151 -0.33 -6.22 3.29
N THR A 152 0.74 -5.50 3.53
CA THR A 152 1.63 -5.75 4.66
C THR A 152 1.87 -4.49 5.48
N ALA A 153 2.09 -4.68 6.77
CA ALA A 153 2.76 -3.71 7.63
C ALA A 153 4.29 -3.89 7.57
N ASP A 154 5.04 -2.89 8.00
CA ASP A 154 6.48 -3.03 8.21
C ASP A 154 6.78 -3.27 9.69
N GLU A 155 7.66 -4.21 9.97
CA GLU A 155 8.00 -4.70 11.31
C GLU A 155 8.57 -3.61 12.22
N LYS A 156 9.15 -2.55 11.66
CA LYS A 156 9.73 -1.43 12.41
C LYS A 156 8.85 -0.20 12.40
N ALA A 157 8.36 0.19 11.23
CA ALA A 157 7.54 1.38 11.07
C ALA A 157 6.17 1.24 11.76
N HIS A 158 5.57 0.04 11.71
CA HIS A 158 4.21 -0.18 12.21
C HIS A 158 4.17 -1.04 13.48
N ARG A 159 5.05 -0.75 14.44
CA ARG A 159 5.01 -1.35 15.78
C ARG A 159 4.54 -0.34 16.83
N PRO A 160 3.83 -0.77 17.89
CA PRO A 160 3.49 0.08 19.03
C PRO A 160 4.75 0.71 19.64
N ARG A 161 4.64 1.97 20.05
CA ARG A 161 5.72 2.74 20.69
C ARG A 161 5.17 3.81 21.60
N LEU A 162 5.99 4.26 22.53
CA LEU A 162 5.66 5.43 23.34
C LEU A 162 5.70 6.67 22.46
N ILE A 163 4.72 7.53 22.59
CA ILE A 163 4.62 8.78 21.86
C ILE A 163 4.91 9.92 22.86
N ASP A 164 5.72 10.85 22.42
CA ASP A 164 5.97 12.06 23.18
C ASP A 164 4.64 12.80 23.46
N PRO A 165 4.40 13.30 24.70
CA PRO A 165 3.13 13.93 25.08
C PRO A 165 2.72 15.12 24.18
N GLU A 166 3.66 15.96 23.73
CA GLU A 166 3.35 17.08 22.84
C GLU A 166 2.94 16.58 21.45
N VAL A 167 3.60 15.55 20.96
CA VAL A 167 3.27 14.89 19.68
C VAL A 167 1.93 14.18 19.79
N GLN A 168 1.67 13.53 20.93
CA GLN A 168 0.37 12.88 21.22
C GLN A 168 -0.77 13.88 21.20
N GLU A 169 -0.61 15.04 21.85
CA GLU A 169 -1.62 16.11 21.85
C GLU A 169 -1.87 16.65 20.45
N HIS A 170 -0.82 16.87 19.66
CA HIS A 170 -0.94 17.35 18.28
C HIS A 170 -1.77 16.41 17.38
N TYR A 171 -1.63 15.09 17.56
CA TYR A 171 -2.35 14.09 16.77
C TYR A 171 -3.60 13.54 17.46
N ALA A 172 -3.91 13.97 18.68
CA ALA A 172 -5.09 13.52 19.41
C ALA A 172 -6.37 13.72 18.59
N SER A 173 -7.15 12.65 18.46
CA SER A 173 -8.41 12.69 17.70
C SER A 173 -9.40 11.63 18.18
N GLU A 174 -10.69 11.95 18.12
CA GLU A 174 -11.74 10.96 18.40
C GLU A 174 -11.82 9.96 17.26
N VAL A 175 -12.00 10.44 16.02
CA VAL A 175 -12.04 9.60 14.82
C VAL A 175 -11.06 10.17 13.79
N SER A 176 -10.03 9.40 13.45
CA SER A 176 -8.98 9.79 12.52
C SER A 176 -9.13 9.10 11.18
N PHE A 177 -8.89 9.84 10.11
CA PHE A 177 -8.67 9.28 8.78
C PHE A 177 -7.35 9.79 8.18
N ILE A 178 -6.46 8.88 7.79
CA ILE A 178 -5.20 9.22 7.13
C ILE A 178 -5.21 8.65 5.71
N GLY A 179 -5.43 9.53 4.72
CA GLY A 179 -5.45 9.13 3.32
C GLY A 179 -5.79 10.24 2.35
N THR A 180 -5.35 10.07 1.09
CA THR A 180 -5.60 11.02 0.00
C THR A 180 -7.08 11.11 -0.34
N TRP A 181 -7.54 12.30 -0.71
CA TRP A 181 -8.90 12.47 -1.22
C TRP A 181 -9.12 11.64 -2.50
N MET A 182 -10.29 11.03 -2.57
CA MET A 182 -10.86 10.35 -3.74
C MET A 182 -12.33 10.74 -3.86
N PRO A 183 -12.92 10.72 -5.06
CA PRO A 183 -14.30 11.20 -5.27
C PRO A 183 -15.34 10.58 -4.33
N GLU A 184 -15.21 9.29 -4.03
CA GLU A 184 -16.12 8.55 -3.15
C GLU A 184 -15.97 8.90 -1.67
N ARG A 185 -14.84 9.48 -1.27
CA ARG A 185 -14.52 9.79 0.14
C ARG A 185 -15.13 11.11 0.62
N GLY A 186 -15.26 12.09 -0.28
CA GLY A 186 -15.85 13.39 0.06
C GLY A 186 -17.27 13.27 0.62
N PRO A 187 -18.23 12.72 -0.14
CA PRO A 187 -19.59 12.52 0.34
C PRO A 187 -19.69 11.69 1.62
N PHE A 188 -18.86 10.65 1.77
CA PHE A 188 -18.79 9.81 2.97
C PHE A 188 -18.39 10.63 4.21
N MET A 189 -17.34 11.45 4.13
CA MET A 189 -16.90 12.30 5.23
C MET A 189 -17.96 13.34 5.60
N VAL A 190 -18.61 13.95 4.62
CA VAL A 190 -19.70 14.93 4.88
C VAL A 190 -20.85 14.28 5.63
N GLU A 191 -21.21 13.05 5.30
CA GLU A 191 -22.28 12.34 6.00
C GLU A 191 -21.90 12.03 7.46
N LEU A 192 -20.64 11.65 7.72
CA LEU A 192 -20.14 11.50 9.10
C LEU A 192 -20.20 12.82 9.89
N ILE A 193 -19.76 13.91 9.27
CA ILE A 193 -19.79 15.26 9.88
C ILE A 193 -21.24 15.68 10.22
N ARG A 194 -22.17 15.53 9.27
CA ARG A 194 -23.59 15.83 9.49
C ARG A 194 -24.21 15.02 10.62
N ARG A 195 -23.71 13.82 10.82
CA ARG A 195 -24.13 12.95 11.94
C ARG A 195 -23.40 13.26 13.24
N GLY A 196 -22.58 14.30 13.28
CA GLY A 196 -21.90 14.77 14.49
C GLY A 196 -20.71 13.91 14.92
N VAL A 197 -20.04 13.21 13.99
CA VAL A 197 -18.77 12.54 14.27
C VAL A 197 -17.64 13.54 14.27
N SER A 198 -16.86 13.60 15.35
CA SER A 198 -15.67 14.45 15.47
C SER A 198 -14.52 13.86 14.68
N LEU A 199 -14.30 14.37 13.46
CA LEU A 199 -13.30 13.87 12.52
C LEU A 199 -12.00 14.68 12.56
N SER A 200 -10.87 13.98 12.42
CA SER A 200 -9.58 14.54 12.05
C SER A 200 -9.09 13.88 10.77
N ILE A 201 -8.93 14.66 9.70
CA ILE A 201 -8.60 14.18 8.36
C ILE A 201 -7.19 14.64 8.00
N TRP A 202 -6.28 13.69 7.74
CA TRP A 202 -4.95 13.91 7.23
C TRP A 202 -4.85 13.36 5.81
N GLY A 203 -4.34 14.16 4.86
CA GLY A 203 -4.16 13.64 3.51
C GLY A 203 -4.10 14.71 2.45
N ASP A 204 -3.61 14.31 1.28
CA ASP A 204 -3.46 15.19 0.14
C ASP A 204 -4.74 15.29 -0.69
N ARG A 205 -4.80 16.34 -1.49
CA ARG A 205 -5.84 16.57 -2.50
C ARG A 205 -7.25 16.86 -1.95
N TRP A 206 -7.46 16.92 -0.65
CA TRP A 206 -8.78 17.20 -0.06
C TRP A 206 -9.37 18.52 -0.53
N GLN A 207 -8.53 19.53 -0.79
CA GLN A 207 -8.95 20.82 -1.33
C GLN A 207 -9.60 20.73 -2.73
N LYS A 208 -9.53 19.56 -3.39
CA LYS A 208 -10.19 19.29 -4.68
C LYS A 208 -11.60 18.72 -4.52
N ALA A 209 -11.98 18.36 -3.29
CA ALA A 209 -13.32 17.85 -3.02
C ALA A 209 -14.37 18.92 -3.32
N PRO A 210 -15.46 18.61 -4.03
CA PRO A 210 -16.59 19.52 -4.17
C PRO A 210 -17.14 19.96 -2.81
N GLU A 211 -17.01 19.08 -1.81
CA GLU A 211 -17.48 19.28 -0.42
C GLU A 211 -16.45 19.99 0.48
N TRP A 212 -15.39 20.55 -0.09
CA TRP A 212 -14.26 21.09 0.68
C TRP A 212 -14.66 22.05 1.79
N GLN A 213 -15.64 22.94 1.58
CA GLN A 213 -16.07 23.90 2.57
C GLN A 213 -16.59 23.25 3.86
N LEU A 214 -17.23 22.07 3.75
CA LEU A 214 -17.71 21.30 4.91
C LEU A 214 -16.58 20.47 5.55
N ILE A 215 -15.60 20.02 4.75
CA ILE A 215 -14.50 19.17 5.21
C ILE A 215 -13.35 19.98 5.81
N ALA A 216 -13.13 21.21 5.32
CA ALA A 216 -11.99 22.04 5.70
C ALA A 216 -11.80 22.22 7.23
N PRO A 217 -12.84 22.40 8.06
CA PRO A 217 -12.68 22.50 9.52
C PRO A 217 -12.12 21.22 10.18
N HIS A 218 -12.27 20.07 9.52
CA HIS A 218 -11.84 18.75 9.97
C HIS A 218 -10.49 18.31 9.35
N TRP A 219 -10.01 19.04 8.33
CA TRP A 219 -8.73 18.75 7.72
C TRP A 219 -7.58 19.31 8.54
N ARG A 220 -6.70 18.44 8.99
CA ARG A 220 -5.58 18.75 9.89
C ARG A 220 -4.26 18.97 9.15
N GLY A 221 -4.16 18.52 7.89
CA GLY A 221 -2.95 18.70 7.11
C GLY A 221 -2.78 17.70 5.97
N PRO A 222 -1.64 17.80 5.24
CA PRO A 222 -1.29 16.90 4.15
C PRO A 222 -1.08 15.46 4.64
N GLY A 223 -0.75 14.55 3.71
CA GLY A 223 -0.41 13.16 4.04
C GLY A 223 0.78 13.06 4.99
N ILE A 224 0.73 12.12 5.92
CA ILE A 224 1.79 11.85 6.89
C ILE A 224 2.68 10.76 6.28
N TYR A 225 3.91 11.14 5.91
CA TYR A 225 4.86 10.25 5.23
C TYR A 225 6.06 9.84 6.10
N ASP A 226 6.20 10.48 7.26
CA ASP A 226 7.16 10.13 8.29
C ASP A 226 6.60 9.01 9.16
N ASP A 227 7.39 7.96 9.39
CA ASP A 227 6.94 6.75 10.08
C ASP A 227 6.58 7.00 11.55
N ASP A 228 7.33 7.85 12.25
CA ASP A 228 7.07 8.14 13.65
C ASP A 228 5.83 9.02 13.83
N ARG A 229 5.65 10.01 12.95
CA ARG A 229 4.45 10.84 12.92
C ARG A 229 3.22 10.05 12.52
N TYR A 230 3.37 9.12 11.56
CA TYR A 230 2.27 8.23 11.17
C TYR A 230 1.84 7.32 12.32
N ALA A 231 2.81 6.70 13.00
CA ALA A 231 2.53 5.89 14.18
C ALA A 231 1.89 6.73 15.29
N ALA A 232 2.39 7.95 15.53
CA ALA A 232 1.80 8.86 16.50
C ALA A 232 0.33 9.19 16.17
N ALA A 233 0.02 9.50 14.91
CA ALA A 233 -1.33 9.83 14.48
C ALA A 233 -2.32 8.65 14.62
N ILE A 234 -1.86 7.41 14.44
CA ILE A 234 -2.69 6.22 14.68
C ILE A 234 -2.86 5.95 16.18
N LEU A 235 -1.77 6.03 16.96
CA LEU A 235 -1.78 5.71 18.39
C LEU A 235 -2.48 6.77 19.23
N SER A 236 -2.53 8.02 18.76
CA SER A 236 -3.24 9.13 19.45
C SER A 236 -4.71 9.25 19.05
N ALA A 237 -5.18 8.45 18.08
CA ALA A 237 -6.57 8.41 17.69
C ALA A 237 -7.35 7.36 18.49
N ARG A 238 -8.57 7.71 18.91
CA ARG A 238 -9.47 6.75 19.58
C ARG A 238 -10.01 5.69 18.62
N ILE A 239 -10.32 6.11 17.37
CA ILE A 239 -10.82 5.25 16.28
C ILE A 239 -10.12 5.66 14.99
N CYS A 240 -9.62 4.68 14.22
CA CYS A 240 -8.96 4.90 12.93
C CYS A 240 -9.83 4.36 11.79
N LEU A 241 -10.24 5.24 10.86
CA LEU A 241 -11.02 4.84 9.69
C LEU A 241 -10.15 4.23 8.60
N GLY A 242 -10.56 3.05 8.12
CA GLY A 242 -9.98 2.37 6.97
C GLY A 242 -10.90 2.46 5.74
N LEU A 243 -10.68 3.48 4.87
CA LEU A 243 -11.45 3.62 3.63
C LEU A 243 -10.73 2.95 2.46
N LEU A 244 -11.50 2.22 1.67
CA LEU A 244 -11.03 1.53 0.47
C LEU A 244 -10.83 2.48 -0.71
N SER A 245 -10.09 2.03 -1.72
CA SER A 245 -10.07 2.66 -3.05
C SER A 245 -11.02 1.91 -3.97
N LYS A 246 -12.19 2.46 -4.22
CA LYS A 246 -13.18 1.86 -5.14
C LYS A 246 -12.61 1.74 -6.56
N GLY A 247 -11.82 2.72 -6.99
CA GLY A 247 -11.17 2.68 -8.29
C GLY A 247 -10.12 1.56 -8.44
N ASN A 248 -9.53 1.08 -7.34
CA ASN A 248 -8.65 -0.09 -7.33
C ASN A 248 -9.43 -1.41 -7.11
N ARG A 249 -10.73 -1.34 -6.80
CA ARG A 249 -11.54 -2.48 -6.38
C ARG A 249 -10.95 -3.19 -5.16
N ASP A 250 -10.48 -2.40 -4.19
CA ASP A 250 -9.87 -2.94 -2.97
C ASP A 250 -10.95 -3.56 -2.08
N LEU A 251 -10.64 -4.72 -1.49
CA LEU A 251 -11.42 -5.36 -0.42
C LEU A 251 -10.71 -5.25 0.94
N HIS A 252 -9.45 -4.87 0.96
CA HIS A 252 -8.66 -4.40 2.10
C HIS A 252 -7.56 -3.48 1.59
N THR A 253 -6.86 -2.78 2.47
CA THR A 253 -5.77 -1.87 2.13
C THR A 253 -4.61 -2.06 3.12
N SER A 254 -3.49 -1.38 2.88
CA SER A 254 -2.41 -1.37 3.88
C SER A 254 -2.88 -0.87 5.26
N ARG A 255 -3.83 0.09 5.31
CA ARG A 255 -4.43 0.57 6.58
C ARG A 255 -5.13 -0.53 7.36
N SER A 256 -5.72 -1.51 6.67
CA SER A 256 -6.36 -2.66 7.31
C SER A 256 -5.37 -3.52 8.11
N ILE A 257 -4.08 -3.45 7.77
CA ILE A 257 -2.99 -4.17 8.44
C ILE A 257 -2.20 -3.24 9.37
N GLU A 258 -1.83 -2.05 8.89
CA GLU A 258 -0.98 -1.09 9.62
C GLU A 258 -1.65 -0.58 10.91
N ILE A 259 -2.95 -0.27 10.88
CA ILE A 259 -3.67 0.25 12.05
C ILE A 259 -3.66 -0.76 13.21
N PRO A 260 -4.11 -2.01 13.05
CA PRO A 260 -4.04 -2.99 14.12
C PRO A 260 -2.61 -3.40 14.48
N ALA A 261 -1.68 -3.43 13.51
CA ALA A 261 -0.26 -3.70 13.81
C ALA A 261 0.34 -2.66 14.76
N LEU A 262 -0.05 -1.40 14.64
CA LEU A 262 0.31 -0.33 15.57
C LEU A 262 -0.43 -0.41 16.92
N GLY A 263 -1.54 -1.15 17.02
CA GLY A 263 -2.39 -1.20 18.21
C GLY A 263 -3.58 -0.23 18.17
N GLY A 264 -3.82 0.44 17.02
CA GLY A 264 -4.99 1.29 16.79
C GLY A 264 -6.27 0.48 16.55
N LEU A 265 -7.44 1.06 16.87
CA LEU A 265 -8.72 0.44 16.54
C LEU A 265 -9.08 0.68 15.09
N LEU A 266 -9.18 -0.39 14.32
CA LEU A 266 -9.61 -0.35 12.93
C LEU A 266 -11.14 -0.29 12.83
N CYS A 267 -11.64 0.76 12.19
CA CYS A 267 -13.04 0.92 11.79
C CYS A 267 -13.11 1.04 10.26
N ALA A 268 -13.57 0.00 9.56
CA ALA A 268 -13.45 -0.12 8.12
C ALA A 268 -14.73 -0.56 7.43
N GLU A 269 -14.78 -0.49 6.10
CA GLU A 269 -15.89 -1.01 5.32
C GLU A 269 -15.97 -2.55 5.47
N ARG A 270 -17.16 -3.09 5.69
CA ARG A 270 -17.39 -4.54 5.78
C ARG A 270 -17.20 -5.18 4.40
N THR A 271 -16.15 -5.99 4.26
CA THR A 271 -15.83 -6.75 3.05
C THR A 271 -15.53 -8.20 3.39
N SER A 272 -15.56 -9.07 2.39
CA SER A 272 -15.19 -10.49 2.56
C SER A 272 -13.73 -10.64 3.06
N GLU A 273 -12.80 -9.79 2.61
CA GLU A 273 -11.40 -9.87 3.05
C GLU A 273 -11.21 -9.31 4.47
N HIS A 274 -11.91 -8.25 4.86
CA HIS A 274 -11.89 -7.76 6.24
C HIS A 274 -12.42 -8.80 7.23
N LEU A 275 -13.49 -9.52 6.87
CA LEU A 275 -14.06 -10.60 7.71
C LEU A 275 -13.14 -11.83 7.81
N VAL A 276 -12.24 -12.05 6.85
CA VAL A 276 -11.16 -13.07 6.97
C VAL A 276 -10.05 -12.59 7.88
N LEU A 277 -9.70 -11.30 7.80
CA LEU A 277 -8.61 -10.72 8.57
C LEU A 277 -8.94 -10.60 10.06
N TYR A 278 -10.16 -10.20 10.40
CA TYR A 278 -10.57 -9.86 11.78
C TYR A 278 -11.99 -10.32 12.09
N GLU A 279 -12.21 -10.72 13.34
CA GLU A 279 -13.54 -11.00 13.89
C GLU A 279 -14.26 -9.67 14.19
N GLU A 280 -15.40 -9.45 13.51
CA GLU A 280 -16.17 -8.22 13.66
C GLU A 280 -16.71 -8.03 15.08
N GLY A 281 -16.58 -6.82 15.60
CA GLY A 281 -17.01 -6.45 16.96
C GLY A 281 -16.05 -6.89 18.07
N ARG A 282 -15.05 -7.70 17.76
CA ARG A 282 -14.07 -8.20 18.71
C ARG A 282 -12.62 -7.79 18.39
N GLU A 283 -12.20 -7.86 17.12
CA GLU A 283 -10.83 -7.59 16.65
C GLU A 283 -10.76 -6.33 15.76
N ALA A 284 -11.89 -5.95 15.15
CA ALA A 284 -12.09 -4.72 14.40
C ALA A 284 -13.59 -4.42 14.35
N VAL A 285 -13.96 -3.23 13.88
CA VAL A 285 -15.37 -2.89 13.65
C VAL A 285 -15.59 -2.55 12.19
N PHE A 286 -16.72 -3.01 11.64
CA PHE A 286 -17.03 -2.85 10.24
C PHE A 286 -18.38 -2.17 10.04
N TRP A 287 -18.54 -1.53 8.89
CA TRP A 287 -19.75 -0.81 8.50
C TRP A 287 -20.03 -1.03 7.01
N LYS A 288 -21.29 -0.91 6.62
CA LYS A 288 -21.76 -1.01 5.22
C LYS A 288 -21.92 0.37 4.56
N ASP A 289 -22.20 1.40 5.38
CA ASP A 289 -22.45 2.77 4.92
C ASP A 289 -22.04 3.81 5.99
N ALA A 290 -22.11 5.09 5.64
CA ALA A 290 -21.74 6.17 6.54
C ALA A 290 -22.67 6.29 7.77
N GLN A 291 -23.94 5.85 7.66
CA GLN A 291 -24.88 5.85 8.78
C GLN A 291 -24.45 4.85 9.85
N GLU A 292 -24.16 3.62 9.44
CA GLU A 292 -23.68 2.57 10.35
C GLU A 292 -22.30 2.97 10.94
N CYS A 293 -21.40 3.51 10.10
CA CYS A 293 -20.10 4.01 10.55
C CYS A 293 -20.24 5.06 11.66
N ALA A 294 -21.12 6.05 11.48
CA ALA A 294 -21.35 7.09 12.48
C ALA A 294 -21.92 6.51 13.79
N ALA A 295 -22.87 5.57 13.70
CA ALA A 295 -23.46 4.91 14.86
C ALA A 295 -22.41 4.12 15.65
N VAL A 296 -21.59 3.32 14.96
CA VAL A 296 -20.50 2.55 15.56
C VAL A 296 -19.46 3.46 16.21
N CYS A 297 -19.03 4.52 15.52
CA CYS A 297 -18.09 5.47 16.11
C CYS A 297 -18.60 6.10 17.39
N LYS A 298 -19.85 6.58 17.41
CA LYS A 298 -20.47 7.19 18.61
C LYS A 298 -20.54 6.20 19.77
N HIS A 299 -21.05 4.99 19.53
CA HIS A 299 -21.12 3.95 20.54
C HIS A 299 -19.75 3.63 21.16
N LEU A 300 -18.72 3.49 20.34
CA LEU A 300 -17.36 3.19 20.82
C LEU A 300 -16.68 4.37 21.50
N LEU A 301 -17.06 5.61 21.18
CA LEU A 301 -16.55 6.79 21.90
C LEU A 301 -17.11 6.90 23.31
N GLU A 302 -18.33 6.39 23.54
CA GLU A 302 -19.01 6.34 24.85
C GLU A 302 -18.54 5.13 25.69
N ASP A 303 -18.07 4.02 25.05
CA ASP A 303 -17.62 2.82 25.75
C ASP A 303 -16.09 2.60 25.59
N GLU A 304 -15.34 3.26 26.48
CA GLU A 304 -13.88 3.17 26.45
C GLU A 304 -13.33 1.75 26.74
N PRO A 305 -13.86 0.99 27.71
CA PRO A 305 -13.41 -0.37 27.94
C PRO A 305 -13.58 -1.28 26.73
N LEU A 306 -14.73 -1.21 26.05
CA LEU A 306 -15.01 -1.98 24.82
C LEU A 306 -14.05 -1.57 23.71
N ARG A 307 -13.89 -0.26 23.49
CA ARG A 307 -12.98 0.29 22.46
C ARG A 307 -11.55 -0.22 22.64
N GLN A 308 -11.02 -0.14 23.85
CA GLN A 308 -9.67 -0.61 24.18
C GLN A 308 -9.54 -2.13 24.07
N SER A 309 -10.58 -2.88 24.43
CA SER A 309 -10.60 -4.33 24.27
C SER A 309 -10.52 -4.74 22.81
N ILE A 310 -11.30 -4.09 21.92
CA ILE A 310 -11.28 -4.37 20.48
C ILE A 310 -9.91 -4.01 19.88
N ALA A 311 -9.35 -2.85 20.21
CA ALA A 311 -8.03 -2.44 19.71
C ALA A 311 -6.94 -3.43 20.09
N ARG A 312 -6.93 -3.89 21.36
CA ARG A 312 -5.98 -4.89 21.85
C ARG A 312 -6.13 -6.24 21.15
N SER A 313 -7.35 -6.76 21.05
CA SER A 313 -7.63 -8.02 20.35
C SER A 313 -7.28 -7.94 18.86
N GLY A 314 -7.53 -6.78 18.22
CA GLY A 314 -7.14 -6.51 16.84
C GLY A 314 -5.63 -6.51 16.64
N HIS A 315 -4.89 -5.92 17.59
CA HIS A 315 -3.42 -5.96 17.58
C HIS A 315 -2.90 -7.40 17.68
N GLU A 316 -3.38 -8.16 18.66
CA GLU A 316 -3.01 -9.57 18.83
C GLU A 316 -3.34 -10.39 17.57
N ARG A 317 -4.48 -10.12 16.93
CA ARG A 317 -4.88 -10.77 15.68
C ARG A 317 -3.94 -10.39 14.53
N ALA A 318 -3.55 -9.12 14.39
CA ALA A 318 -2.59 -8.67 13.38
C ALA A 318 -1.24 -9.38 13.51
N LEU A 319 -0.75 -9.55 14.75
CA LEU A 319 0.47 -10.31 15.01
C LEU A 319 0.33 -11.81 14.65
N ARG A 320 -0.81 -12.44 14.97
CA ARG A 320 -1.09 -13.84 14.58
C ARG A 320 -1.22 -14.02 13.07
N ASN A 321 -1.85 -13.08 12.37
CA ASN A 321 -1.98 -13.10 10.93
C ASN A 321 -0.62 -12.99 10.23
N ASN A 322 0.35 -12.37 10.88
CA ASN A 322 1.73 -12.22 10.41
C ASN A 322 1.85 -11.60 8.99
N HIS A 323 0.93 -10.66 8.66
CA HIS A 323 0.95 -9.95 7.37
C HIS A 323 1.96 -8.79 7.44
N PHE A 324 3.24 -9.13 7.51
CA PHE A 324 4.36 -8.21 7.53
C PHE A 324 5.24 -8.34 6.30
N ASN A 325 6.12 -7.35 6.08
CA ASN A 325 6.97 -7.32 4.90
C ASN A 325 7.93 -8.50 4.83
N GLU A 326 8.58 -8.86 5.95
CA GLU A 326 9.61 -9.92 5.96
C GLU A 326 9.03 -11.30 5.58
N PRO A 327 7.97 -11.82 6.23
CA PRO A 327 7.40 -13.12 5.85
C PRO A 327 6.83 -13.13 4.44
N MET A 328 6.19 -12.05 4.00
CA MET A 328 5.66 -11.95 2.63
C MET A 328 6.79 -12.00 1.60
N LEU A 329 7.85 -11.21 1.81
CA LEU A 329 8.99 -11.15 0.89
C LEU A 329 9.79 -12.45 0.88
N ALA A 330 9.95 -13.10 2.04
CA ALA A 330 10.58 -14.42 2.12
C ALA A 330 9.83 -15.46 1.26
N ALA A 331 8.50 -15.53 1.41
CA ALA A 331 7.67 -16.45 0.61
C ALA A 331 7.71 -16.14 -0.89
N VAL A 332 7.71 -14.86 -1.26
CA VAL A 332 7.83 -14.43 -2.66
C VAL A 332 9.18 -14.82 -3.26
N ILE A 333 10.27 -14.61 -2.53
CA ILE A 333 11.62 -14.98 -2.97
C ILE A 333 11.75 -16.50 -3.10
N GLU A 334 11.32 -17.24 -2.10
CA GLU A 334 11.35 -18.69 -2.09
C GLU A 334 10.63 -19.25 -3.33
N ARG A 335 9.39 -18.82 -3.59
CA ARG A 335 8.64 -19.25 -4.77
C ARG A 335 9.33 -18.88 -6.08
N ALA A 336 9.88 -17.67 -6.18
CA ALA A 336 10.58 -17.21 -7.37
C ALA A 336 11.84 -18.04 -7.66
N MET A 337 12.61 -18.39 -6.63
CA MET A 337 13.84 -19.19 -6.77
C MET A 337 13.54 -20.65 -7.14
N HIS A 338 12.53 -21.28 -6.51
CA HIS A 338 12.11 -22.64 -6.84
C HIS A 338 11.54 -22.72 -8.26
N GLY A 339 10.63 -21.84 -8.65
CA GLY A 339 10.03 -21.82 -9.98
C GLY A 339 11.05 -21.56 -11.08
N TYR A 340 12.07 -20.76 -10.80
CA TYR A 340 13.12 -20.46 -11.76
C TYR A 340 14.13 -21.62 -11.92
N GLY A 341 14.40 -22.37 -10.85
CA GLY A 341 15.22 -23.59 -10.89
C GLY A 341 14.59 -24.74 -11.67
N ALA A 342 13.26 -24.87 -11.60
CA ALA A 342 12.52 -25.93 -12.30
C ALA A 342 12.38 -25.69 -13.83
N LEU A 343 12.66 -24.47 -14.30
CA LEU A 343 12.61 -24.08 -15.73
C LEU A 343 13.97 -24.19 -16.44
N ARG A 344 15.01 -24.59 -15.73
CA ARG A 344 16.35 -24.88 -16.22
C ARG A 344 16.59 -26.38 -16.28
#